data_5afdaec9a688c774c373667200101f5e
#
_entry.id   5afdaec9a688c774c373667200101f5e
#
_cell.length_a   1.000
_cell.length_b   1.000
_cell.length_c   1.000
_cell.angle_alpha   90.00
_cell.angle_beta   90.00
_cell.angle_gamma   90.00
#
_symmetry.space_group_name_H-M   'P 1'
#
loop_
_entity.id
_entity.type
_entity.pdbx_description
1 polymer ?
#
loop_
_entity_poly.entity_id
_entity_poly.type
_entity_poly.pdbx_seq_one_letter_code
_entity_poly.pdbx_strand_id
1 'polypeptide(L)'
;MTRVLVLGATSAIAQQVARLYAARGAALFLVARNEERLAAVADDLRVRGASVDTAIADLDDPARHEDLLARAAPLEVVFLAHGVLGDARETERSAEAAEAVLRTNLLGPVSLLTRAAQRLEAQRGGCIVALSSVAGDRGRASNAVYGASKAGLATFLSGLRNRLYRTGVRVVTVKPGLVDTPMTAHLRKNPLYSSPGRVARDVVRAVDRGRDVVYTPWWWRLVLFAVRLLPERVFKRLSL
;
A
#
# COMPACT_ATOMS: atom_id res chain seq x y z
N MET A 1 -1.99 -17.84 15.96
CA MET A 1 -1.72 -17.87 14.51
C MET A 1 -2.10 -16.50 13.96
N THR A 2 -1.14 -15.74 13.44
CA THR A 2 -1.40 -14.38 12.95
C THR A 2 -2.34 -14.40 11.74
N ARG A 3 -3.36 -13.56 11.73
CA ARG A 3 -4.31 -13.43 10.62
C ARG A 3 -4.05 -12.14 9.84
N VAL A 4 -3.80 -12.28 8.53
CA VAL A 4 -3.39 -11.17 7.66
C VAL A 4 -4.38 -11.00 6.51
N LEU A 5 -5.04 -9.85 6.47
CA LEU A 5 -5.84 -9.42 5.32
C LEU A 5 -4.93 -8.70 4.32
N VAL A 6 -4.87 -9.20 3.09
CA VAL A 6 -4.05 -8.65 2.00
C VAL A 6 -4.96 -8.06 0.91
N LEU A 7 -5.02 -6.75 0.84
CA LEU A 7 -5.84 -5.98 -0.08
C LEU A 7 -5.01 -5.57 -1.31
N GLY A 8 -5.38 -6.07 -2.49
CA GLY A 8 -4.56 -5.99 -3.71
C GLY A 8 -3.51 -7.10 -3.77
N ALA A 9 -3.90 -8.34 -3.46
CA ALA A 9 -3.02 -9.50 -3.32
C ALA A 9 -2.21 -9.85 -4.58
N THR A 10 -2.64 -9.44 -5.77
CA THR A 10 -1.90 -9.64 -7.02
C THR A 10 -0.77 -8.64 -7.27
N SER A 11 -0.60 -7.63 -6.40
CA SER A 11 0.57 -6.75 -6.41
C SER A 11 1.86 -7.54 -6.14
N ALA A 12 2.93 -7.29 -6.92
CA ALA A 12 4.20 -7.98 -6.73
C ALA A 12 4.78 -7.81 -5.32
N ILE A 13 4.59 -6.64 -4.69
CA ILE A 13 4.99 -6.42 -3.29
C ILE A 13 4.10 -7.23 -2.35
N ALA A 14 2.78 -7.24 -2.59
CA ALA A 14 1.84 -7.98 -1.75
C ALA A 14 2.11 -9.48 -1.75
N GLN A 15 2.41 -10.08 -2.89
CA GLN A 15 2.78 -11.48 -3.00
C GLN A 15 4.01 -11.81 -2.13
N GLN A 16 5.04 -10.96 -2.17
CA GLN A 16 6.24 -11.18 -1.35
C GLN A 16 5.96 -11.00 0.16
N VAL A 17 5.11 -10.03 0.54
CA VAL A 17 4.66 -9.87 1.93
C VAL A 17 3.87 -11.09 2.38
N ALA A 18 2.92 -11.57 1.57
CA ALA A 18 2.12 -12.76 1.86
C ALA A 18 3.01 -14.02 2.04
N ARG A 19 4.03 -14.21 1.18
CA ARG A 19 5.00 -15.30 1.32
C ARG A 19 5.78 -15.24 2.64
N LEU A 20 6.17 -14.05 3.08
CA LEU A 20 6.87 -13.89 4.36
C LEU A 20 5.96 -14.20 5.56
N TYR A 21 4.69 -13.84 5.50
CA TYR A 21 3.72 -14.21 6.54
C TYR A 21 3.34 -15.68 6.49
N ALA A 22 3.19 -16.27 5.29
CA ALA A 22 2.99 -17.71 5.11
C ALA A 22 4.11 -18.52 5.76
N ALA A 23 5.38 -18.15 5.53
CA ALA A 23 6.55 -18.80 6.14
C ALA A 23 6.59 -18.69 7.68
N ARG A 24 5.76 -17.82 8.27
CA ARG A 24 5.58 -17.67 9.73
C ARG A 24 4.33 -18.40 10.24
N GLY A 25 3.67 -19.18 9.39
CA GLY A 25 2.45 -19.90 9.76
C GLY A 25 1.22 -19.00 9.90
N ALA A 26 1.19 -17.82 9.27
CA ALA A 26 0.02 -16.95 9.30
C ALA A 26 -1.13 -17.49 8.45
N ALA A 27 -2.39 -17.23 8.87
CA ALA A 27 -3.56 -17.39 8.03
C ALA A 27 -3.73 -16.13 7.16
N LEU A 28 -3.98 -16.32 5.86
CA LEU A 28 -4.05 -15.24 4.88
C LEU A 28 -5.46 -15.13 4.31
N PHE A 29 -6.01 -13.92 4.26
CA PHE A 29 -7.21 -13.61 3.49
C PHE A 29 -6.82 -12.66 2.36
N LEU A 30 -6.90 -13.14 1.12
CA LEU A 30 -6.41 -12.43 -0.06
C LEU A 30 -7.57 -11.83 -0.85
N VAL A 31 -7.45 -10.54 -1.21
CA VAL A 31 -8.47 -9.85 -2.00
C VAL A 31 -7.85 -9.24 -3.24
N ALA A 32 -8.44 -9.52 -4.42
CA ALA A 32 -8.10 -8.90 -5.69
C ALA A 32 -9.27 -8.98 -6.67
N ARG A 33 -9.19 -8.22 -7.79
CA ARG A 33 -10.24 -8.19 -8.83
C ARG A 33 -10.12 -9.31 -9.85
N ASN A 34 -8.90 -9.69 -10.20
CA ASN A 34 -8.64 -10.72 -11.20
C ASN A 34 -8.61 -12.09 -10.54
N GLU A 35 -9.61 -12.92 -10.86
CA GLU A 35 -9.81 -14.24 -10.27
C GLU A 35 -8.66 -15.19 -10.55
N GLU A 36 -8.25 -15.33 -11.82
CA GLU A 36 -7.19 -16.25 -12.23
C GLU A 36 -5.86 -15.93 -11.55
N ARG A 37 -5.46 -14.65 -11.54
CA ARG A 37 -4.23 -14.21 -10.86
C ARG A 37 -4.31 -14.38 -9.35
N LEU A 38 -5.50 -14.18 -8.75
CA LEU A 38 -5.71 -14.38 -7.32
C LEU A 38 -5.60 -15.85 -6.95
N ALA A 39 -6.21 -16.74 -7.76
CA ALA A 39 -6.11 -18.18 -7.59
C ALA A 39 -4.64 -18.66 -7.64
N ALA A 40 -3.88 -18.23 -8.66
CA ALA A 40 -2.47 -18.59 -8.79
C ALA A 40 -1.63 -18.14 -7.57
N VAL A 41 -1.91 -16.93 -7.01
CA VAL A 41 -1.25 -16.47 -5.78
C VAL A 41 -1.65 -17.30 -4.57
N ALA A 42 -2.92 -17.65 -4.44
CA ALA A 42 -3.42 -18.46 -3.34
C ALA A 42 -2.79 -19.88 -3.37
N ASP A 43 -2.70 -20.48 -4.55
CA ASP A 43 -2.13 -21.83 -4.73
C ASP A 43 -0.63 -21.85 -4.43
N ASP A 44 0.15 -20.84 -4.88
CA ASP A 44 1.56 -20.70 -4.46
C ASP A 44 1.71 -20.67 -2.94
N LEU A 45 0.84 -19.96 -2.25
CA LEU A 45 0.89 -19.84 -0.79
C LEU A 45 0.41 -21.11 -0.07
N ARG A 46 -0.58 -21.82 -0.61
CA ARG A 46 -1.05 -23.13 -0.09
C ARG A 46 0.00 -24.21 -0.22
N VAL A 47 0.68 -24.29 -1.37
CA VAL A 47 1.83 -25.20 -1.58
C VAL A 47 2.93 -24.94 -0.56
N ARG A 48 3.08 -23.72 -0.08
CA ARG A 48 4.01 -23.34 1.02
C ARG A 48 3.47 -23.65 2.41
N GLY A 49 2.32 -24.29 2.53
CA GLY A 49 1.71 -24.69 3.79
C GLY A 49 0.87 -23.62 4.49
N ALA A 50 0.55 -22.50 3.83
CA ALA A 50 -0.29 -21.48 4.42
C ALA A 50 -1.78 -21.83 4.34
N SER A 51 -2.55 -21.44 5.36
CA SER A 51 -4.01 -21.39 5.28
C SER A 51 -4.40 -20.13 4.52
N VAL A 52 -5.13 -20.29 3.39
CA VAL A 52 -5.44 -19.18 2.48
C VAL A 52 -6.90 -19.20 2.07
N ASP A 53 -7.61 -18.14 2.45
CA ASP A 53 -8.94 -17.79 1.96
C ASP A 53 -8.85 -16.66 0.93
N THR A 54 -9.82 -16.57 0.01
CA THR A 54 -9.82 -15.56 -1.05
C THR A 54 -11.19 -14.88 -1.19
N ALA A 55 -11.15 -13.65 -1.69
CA ALA A 55 -12.34 -12.94 -2.16
C ALA A 55 -12.04 -12.16 -3.44
N ILE A 56 -12.92 -12.29 -4.43
CA ILE A 56 -12.89 -11.49 -5.64
C ILE A 56 -13.71 -10.23 -5.36
N ALA A 57 -13.05 -9.06 -5.40
CA ALA A 57 -13.72 -7.79 -5.20
C ALA A 57 -12.96 -6.63 -5.84
N ASP A 58 -13.70 -5.63 -6.30
CA ASP A 58 -13.17 -4.32 -6.60
C ASP A 58 -13.07 -3.52 -5.28
N LEU A 59 -11.87 -3.09 -4.93
CA LEU A 59 -11.60 -2.30 -3.73
C LEU A 59 -11.97 -0.81 -3.91
N ASP A 60 -12.39 -0.42 -5.11
CA ASP A 60 -12.94 0.90 -5.38
C ASP A 60 -14.45 0.96 -5.13
N ASP A 61 -15.10 -0.19 -4.87
CA ASP A 61 -16.52 -0.30 -4.49
C ASP A 61 -16.69 -0.31 -2.96
N PRO A 62 -17.15 0.82 -2.34
CA PRO A 62 -17.31 0.91 -0.89
C PRO A 62 -18.37 -0.05 -0.32
N ALA A 63 -19.32 -0.52 -1.14
CA ALA A 63 -20.37 -1.44 -0.70
C ALA A 63 -19.80 -2.82 -0.32
N ARG A 64 -18.65 -3.20 -0.87
CA ARG A 64 -17.98 -4.47 -0.59
C ARG A 64 -17.11 -4.46 0.67
N HIS A 65 -16.75 -3.27 1.18
CA HIS A 65 -15.73 -3.15 2.21
C HIS A 65 -16.15 -3.81 3.53
N GLU A 66 -17.42 -3.66 3.92
CA GLU A 66 -17.90 -4.22 5.20
C GLU A 66 -17.93 -5.75 5.17
N ASP A 67 -18.43 -6.35 4.08
CA ASP A 67 -18.41 -7.82 3.90
C ASP A 67 -16.99 -8.39 3.91
N LEU A 68 -16.08 -7.76 3.17
CA LEU A 68 -14.67 -8.20 3.13
C LEU A 68 -14.01 -8.20 4.51
N LEU A 69 -14.24 -7.14 5.30
CA LEU A 69 -13.69 -7.03 6.65
C LEU A 69 -14.35 -8.01 7.63
N ALA A 70 -15.64 -8.28 7.46
CA ALA A 70 -16.36 -9.27 8.28
C ALA A 70 -15.82 -10.68 8.04
N ARG A 71 -15.63 -11.07 6.78
CA ARG A 71 -15.09 -12.38 6.38
C ARG A 71 -13.62 -12.58 6.80
N ALA A 72 -12.84 -11.50 6.83
CA ALA A 72 -11.45 -11.54 7.25
C ALA A 72 -11.26 -11.56 8.78
N ALA A 73 -12.31 -11.33 9.57
CA ALA A 73 -12.21 -11.23 11.03
C ALA A 73 -11.79 -12.56 11.71
N PRO A 74 -11.11 -12.52 12.87
CA PRO A 74 -10.55 -11.33 13.52
C PRO A 74 -9.38 -10.75 12.72
N LEU A 75 -9.22 -9.42 12.74
CA LEU A 75 -8.15 -8.73 12.01
C LEU A 75 -6.92 -8.53 12.91
N GLU A 76 -5.75 -9.03 12.52
CA GLU A 76 -4.51 -8.73 13.23
C GLU A 76 -3.60 -7.81 12.40
N VAL A 77 -3.47 -8.10 11.09
CA VAL A 77 -2.75 -7.24 10.15
C VAL A 77 -3.63 -6.98 8.93
N VAL A 78 -3.85 -5.71 8.61
CA VAL A 78 -4.50 -5.28 7.37
C VAL A 78 -3.44 -4.64 6.49
N PHE A 79 -3.06 -5.33 5.42
CA PHE A 79 -2.06 -4.86 4.47
C PHE A 79 -2.72 -4.37 3.17
N LEU A 80 -2.62 -3.07 2.93
CA LEU A 80 -3.17 -2.41 1.75
C LEU A 80 -2.07 -2.17 0.71
N ALA A 81 -2.18 -2.85 -0.43
CA ALA A 81 -1.20 -2.80 -1.52
C ALA A 81 -1.80 -2.51 -2.90
N HIS A 82 -3.13 -2.30 -2.99
CA HIS A 82 -3.73 -1.93 -4.26
C HIS A 82 -3.43 -0.47 -4.62
N GLY A 83 -3.44 -0.20 -5.92
CA GLY A 83 -3.22 1.12 -6.46
C GLY A 83 -2.79 1.04 -7.92
N VAL A 84 -2.87 2.17 -8.59
CA VAL A 84 -2.47 2.37 -9.99
C VAL A 84 -1.52 3.54 -10.11
N LEU A 85 -0.60 3.49 -11.09
CA LEU A 85 0.26 4.64 -11.38
C LEU A 85 -0.52 5.69 -12.19
N GLY A 86 -1.40 5.23 -13.08
CA GLY A 86 -2.01 6.05 -14.12
C GLY A 86 -1.02 6.39 -15.23
N ASP A 87 -1.53 6.87 -16.35
CA ASP A 87 -0.71 7.52 -17.36
C ASP A 87 -0.61 9.02 -17.05
N ALA A 88 0.61 9.55 -16.90
CA ALA A 88 0.82 10.95 -16.53
C ALA A 88 0.26 11.91 -17.58
N ARG A 89 0.44 11.61 -18.88
CA ARG A 89 -0.03 12.46 -19.99
C ARG A 89 -1.56 12.46 -20.08
N GLU A 90 -2.19 11.32 -19.80
CA GLU A 90 -3.63 11.18 -19.80
C GLU A 90 -4.22 11.95 -18.60
N THR A 91 -3.68 11.77 -17.40
CA THR A 91 -4.17 12.44 -16.17
C THR A 91 -3.96 13.95 -16.18
N GLU A 92 -3.03 14.49 -17.01
CA GLU A 92 -2.85 15.92 -17.23
C GLU A 92 -3.93 16.54 -18.12
N ARG A 93 -4.65 15.74 -18.92
CA ARG A 93 -5.58 16.19 -19.97
C ARG A 93 -7.02 15.76 -19.73
N SER A 94 -7.26 14.76 -18.90
CA SER A 94 -8.58 14.25 -18.56
C SER A 94 -8.80 14.30 -17.05
N ALA A 95 -9.84 15.03 -16.64
CA ALA A 95 -10.30 15.07 -15.27
C ALA A 95 -10.78 13.67 -14.82
N GLU A 96 -11.46 12.93 -15.71
CA GLU A 96 -11.97 11.59 -15.45
C GLU A 96 -10.83 10.60 -15.17
N ALA A 97 -9.73 10.67 -15.94
CA ALA A 97 -8.54 9.85 -15.72
C ALA A 97 -7.88 10.20 -14.37
N ALA A 98 -7.80 11.49 -14.04
CA ALA A 98 -7.29 11.96 -12.75
C ALA A 98 -8.16 11.47 -11.59
N GLU A 99 -9.49 11.58 -11.69
CA GLU A 99 -10.44 11.10 -10.70
C GLU A 99 -10.34 9.57 -10.50
N ALA A 100 -10.18 8.80 -11.58
CA ALA A 100 -10.00 7.35 -11.49
C ALA A 100 -8.77 6.98 -10.66
N VAL A 101 -7.62 7.66 -10.87
CA VAL A 101 -6.42 7.46 -10.06
C VAL A 101 -6.65 7.84 -8.59
N LEU A 102 -7.31 8.97 -8.34
CA LEU A 102 -7.64 9.41 -6.97
C LEU A 102 -8.62 8.44 -6.29
N ARG A 103 -9.60 7.93 -7.00
CA ARG A 103 -10.56 6.95 -6.49
C ARG A 103 -9.83 5.69 -6.02
N THR A 104 -9.01 5.09 -6.88
CA THR A 104 -8.28 3.86 -6.58
C THR A 104 -7.20 4.04 -5.51
N ASN A 105 -6.45 5.15 -5.54
CA ASN A 105 -5.29 5.32 -4.66
C ASN A 105 -5.60 6.02 -3.34
N LEU A 106 -6.73 6.72 -3.23
CA LEU A 106 -7.07 7.52 -2.05
C LEU A 106 -8.47 7.23 -1.53
N LEU A 107 -9.54 7.41 -2.33
CA LEU A 107 -10.91 7.34 -1.80
C LEU A 107 -11.30 5.92 -1.38
N GLY A 108 -11.02 4.90 -2.20
CA GLY A 108 -11.19 3.50 -1.83
C GLY A 108 -10.42 3.12 -0.57
N PRO A 109 -9.08 3.37 -0.51
CA PRO A 109 -8.27 3.22 0.70
C PRO A 109 -8.84 3.90 1.94
N VAL A 110 -9.24 5.17 1.84
CA VAL A 110 -9.82 5.91 2.98
C VAL A 110 -11.09 5.23 3.49
N SER A 111 -12.01 4.88 2.59
CA SER A 111 -13.25 4.18 2.95
C SER A 111 -12.97 2.85 3.66
N LEU A 112 -12.12 2.02 3.09
CA LEU A 112 -11.82 0.69 3.60
C LEU A 112 -11.05 0.74 4.93
N LEU A 113 -10.01 1.58 5.01
CA LEU A 113 -9.19 1.68 6.22
C LEU A 113 -9.92 2.38 7.37
N THR A 114 -10.89 3.25 7.10
CA THR A 114 -11.75 3.81 8.15
C THR A 114 -12.57 2.70 8.83
N ARG A 115 -13.18 1.81 8.07
CA ARG A 115 -13.93 0.65 8.60
C ARG A 115 -13.02 -0.36 9.28
N ALA A 116 -11.87 -0.67 8.68
CA ALA A 116 -10.86 -1.56 9.29
C ALA A 116 -10.39 -1.00 10.65
N ALA A 117 -10.16 0.30 10.73
CA ALA A 117 -9.76 0.96 11.97
C ALA A 117 -10.80 0.86 13.07
N GLN A 118 -12.10 1.03 12.76
CA GLN A 118 -13.19 0.86 13.72
C GLN A 118 -13.21 -0.57 14.30
N ARG A 119 -13.02 -1.59 13.46
CA ARG A 119 -12.97 -3.00 13.91
C ARG A 119 -11.76 -3.29 14.78
N LEU A 120 -10.57 -2.82 14.38
CA LEU A 120 -9.34 -2.98 15.15
C LEU A 120 -9.40 -2.22 16.49
N GLU A 121 -10.02 -1.04 16.50
CA GLU A 121 -10.23 -0.25 17.71
C GLU A 121 -11.15 -0.99 18.70
N ALA A 122 -12.25 -1.59 18.22
CA ALA A 122 -13.12 -2.45 19.03
C ALA A 122 -12.39 -3.69 19.56
N GLN A 123 -11.47 -4.27 18.77
CA GLN A 123 -10.61 -5.39 19.19
C GLN A 123 -9.49 -4.96 20.16
N ARG A 124 -9.24 -3.66 20.31
CA ARG A 124 -8.12 -3.09 21.09
C ARG A 124 -6.75 -3.61 20.66
N GLY A 125 -6.56 -3.79 19.37
CA GLY A 125 -5.27 -4.27 18.85
C GLY A 125 -5.26 -4.50 17.34
N GLY A 126 -4.07 -4.77 16.82
CA GLY A 126 -3.82 -5.04 15.41
C GLY A 126 -2.98 -3.97 14.73
N CYS A 127 -2.79 -4.13 13.43
CA CYS A 127 -1.91 -3.27 12.64
C CYS A 127 -2.47 -3.00 11.25
N ILE A 128 -2.58 -1.74 10.89
CA ILE A 128 -2.84 -1.28 9.52
C ILE A 128 -1.50 -0.96 8.86
N VAL A 129 -1.24 -1.53 7.70
CA VAL A 129 -0.05 -1.26 6.89
C VAL A 129 -0.49 -0.85 5.49
N ALA A 130 -0.07 0.31 5.00
CA ALA A 130 -0.47 0.75 3.67
C ALA A 130 0.70 1.25 2.84
N LEU A 131 0.71 0.84 1.56
CA LEU A 131 1.68 1.32 0.57
C LEU A 131 1.29 2.71 0.05
N SER A 132 1.96 3.73 0.57
CA SER A 132 2.03 5.05 -0.07
C SER A 132 3.14 5.06 -1.13
N SER A 133 3.93 6.11 -1.24
CA SER A 133 5.09 6.24 -2.12
C SER A 133 5.94 7.44 -1.70
N VAL A 134 7.22 7.43 -2.06
CA VAL A 134 8.07 8.63 -2.04
C VAL A 134 7.54 9.74 -2.96
N ALA A 135 6.74 9.39 -3.97
CA ALA A 135 6.08 10.36 -4.85
C ALA A 135 5.10 11.28 -4.12
N GLY A 136 4.57 10.85 -2.97
CA GLY A 136 3.69 11.66 -2.13
C GLY A 136 4.41 12.70 -1.27
N ASP A 137 5.74 12.76 -1.26
CA ASP A 137 6.48 13.70 -0.42
C ASP A 137 6.66 15.08 -1.06
N ARG A 138 6.65 15.16 -2.39
CA ARG A 138 6.65 16.40 -3.16
C ARG A 138 6.07 16.17 -4.56
N GLY A 139 5.16 17.04 -4.99
CA GLY A 139 4.54 17.00 -6.31
C GLY A 139 5.58 17.20 -7.42
N ARG A 140 5.43 16.46 -8.52
CA ARG A 140 6.31 16.53 -9.70
C ARG A 140 5.47 16.52 -10.96
N ALA A 141 5.91 17.21 -11.99
CA ALA A 141 5.22 17.25 -13.29
C ALA A 141 5.03 15.83 -13.85
N SER A 142 6.03 14.96 -13.72
CA SER A 142 5.98 13.59 -14.25
C SER A 142 4.91 12.68 -13.64
N ASN A 143 4.30 13.04 -12.51
CA ASN A 143 3.29 12.21 -11.81
C ASN A 143 2.44 12.99 -10.79
N ALA A 144 1.96 14.17 -11.16
CA ALA A 144 1.26 15.07 -10.24
C ALA A 144 0.05 14.42 -9.55
N VAL A 145 -0.85 13.79 -10.30
CA VAL A 145 -2.06 13.16 -9.77
C VAL A 145 -1.72 11.94 -8.89
N TYR A 146 -0.79 11.08 -9.35
CA TYR A 146 -0.30 9.97 -8.55
C TYR A 146 0.33 10.46 -7.24
N GLY A 147 1.21 11.46 -7.33
CA GLY A 147 1.84 12.09 -6.17
C GLY A 147 0.82 12.63 -5.18
N ALA A 148 -0.18 13.38 -5.66
CA ALA A 148 -1.27 13.90 -4.86
C ALA A 148 -2.06 12.79 -4.14
N SER A 149 -2.40 11.71 -4.86
CA SER A 149 -3.11 10.55 -4.27
C SER A 149 -2.32 9.90 -3.15
N LYS A 150 -1.00 9.73 -3.32
CA LYS A 150 -0.11 9.11 -2.32
C LYS A 150 0.23 10.05 -1.16
N ALA A 151 0.27 11.35 -1.40
CA ALA A 151 0.36 12.37 -0.36
C ALA A 151 -0.90 12.37 0.53
N GLY A 152 -2.08 12.40 -0.09
CA GLY A 152 -3.36 12.32 0.62
C GLY A 152 -3.47 11.06 1.48
N LEU A 153 -3.12 9.90 0.92
CA LEU A 153 -3.09 8.63 1.67
C LEU A 153 -2.11 8.70 2.85
N ALA A 154 -0.91 9.24 2.66
CA ALA A 154 0.08 9.34 3.74
C ALA A 154 -0.40 10.27 4.87
N THR A 155 -1.06 11.38 4.53
CA THR A 155 -1.66 12.31 5.48
C THR A 155 -2.83 11.67 6.23
N PHE A 156 -3.72 10.96 5.53
CA PHE A 156 -4.80 10.18 6.16
C PHE A 156 -4.26 9.15 7.16
N LEU A 157 -3.24 8.38 6.77
CA LEU A 157 -2.61 7.38 7.66
C LEU A 157 -1.94 8.04 8.88
N SER A 158 -1.39 9.24 8.73
CA SER A 158 -0.83 10.00 9.86
C SER A 158 -1.92 10.41 10.85
N GLY A 159 -3.05 10.94 10.37
CA GLY A 159 -4.21 11.26 11.20
C GLY A 159 -4.80 10.02 11.89
N LEU A 160 -4.91 8.91 11.13
CA LEU A 160 -5.39 7.64 11.66
C LEU A 160 -4.49 7.11 12.78
N ARG A 161 -3.18 7.19 12.64
CA ARG A 161 -2.18 6.82 13.67
C ARG A 161 -2.35 7.66 14.93
N ASN A 162 -2.52 8.96 14.78
CA ASN A 162 -2.75 9.86 15.91
C ASN A 162 -4.04 9.49 16.66
N ARG A 163 -5.15 9.27 15.95
CA ARG A 163 -6.43 8.86 16.54
C ARG A 163 -6.33 7.54 17.30
N LEU A 164 -5.63 6.55 16.72
CA LEU A 164 -5.58 5.19 17.27
C LEU A 164 -4.46 4.95 18.30
N TYR A 165 -3.66 5.97 18.60
CA TYR A 165 -2.46 5.83 19.43
C TYR A 165 -2.73 5.17 20.79
N ARG A 166 -3.88 5.48 21.43
CA ARG A 166 -4.25 4.95 22.76
C ARG A 166 -5.09 3.68 22.73
N THR A 167 -5.41 3.16 21.55
CA THR A 167 -6.31 2.01 21.40
C THR A 167 -5.58 0.68 21.23
N GLY A 168 -4.25 0.69 21.18
CA GLY A 168 -3.43 -0.49 20.91
C GLY A 168 -3.31 -0.84 19.43
N VAL A 169 -3.93 -0.07 18.54
CA VAL A 169 -3.86 -0.27 17.08
C VAL A 169 -2.68 0.50 16.49
N ARG A 170 -1.85 -0.18 15.71
CA ARG A 170 -0.71 0.43 15.03
C ARG A 170 -1.04 0.78 13.57
N VAL A 171 -0.44 1.85 13.06
CA VAL A 171 -0.62 2.27 11.66
C VAL A 171 0.76 2.54 11.04
N VAL A 172 1.12 1.74 10.05
CA VAL A 172 2.41 1.80 9.34
C VAL A 172 2.22 2.39 7.95
N THR A 173 2.84 3.52 7.67
CA THR A 173 2.91 4.11 6.34
C THR A 173 4.19 3.66 5.66
N VAL A 174 4.08 2.88 4.58
CA VAL A 174 5.25 2.47 3.79
C VAL A 174 5.39 3.39 2.58
N LYS A 175 6.58 3.93 2.38
CA LYS A 175 6.93 4.81 1.26
C LYS A 175 8.02 4.16 0.39
N PRO A 176 7.65 3.29 -0.56
CA PRO A 176 8.60 2.74 -1.51
C PRO A 176 9.14 3.83 -2.43
N GLY A 177 10.41 3.71 -2.81
CA GLY A 177 10.96 4.40 -3.96
C GLY A 177 10.62 3.67 -5.26
N LEU A 178 11.57 3.63 -6.19
CA LEU A 178 11.41 2.88 -7.44
C LEU A 178 11.49 1.37 -7.15
N VAL A 179 10.46 0.63 -7.54
CA VAL A 179 10.39 -0.82 -7.36
C VAL A 179 10.15 -1.50 -8.70
N ASP A 180 10.90 -2.55 -8.97
CA ASP A 180 10.77 -3.33 -10.20
C ASP A 180 9.54 -4.25 -10.14
N THR A 181 8.45 -3.77 -10.71
CA THR A 181 7.14 -4.42 -10.69
C THR A 181 6.47 -4.27 -12.07
N PRO A 182 5.41 -5.04 -12.36
CA PRO A 182 4.61 -4.83 -13.57
C PRO A 182 4.12 -3.39 -13.74
N MET A 183 3.81 -2.68 -12.66
CA MET A 183 3.39 -1.27 -12.68
C MET A 183 4.45 -0.34 -13.28
N THR A 184 5.72 -0.67 -13.15
CA THR A 184 6.86 0.13 -13.63
C THR A 184 7.61 -0.55 -14.79
N ALA A 185 7.04 -1.60 -15.40
CA ALA A 185 7.72 -2.38 -16.44
C ALA A 185 8.05 -1.55 -17.70
N HIS A 186 7.20 -0.57 -18.01
CA HIS A 186 7.38 0.34 -19.14
C HIS A 186 8.43 1.44 -18.89
N LEU A 187 8.89 1.62 -17.65
CA LEU A 187 9.89 2.63 -17.30
C LEU A 187 11.31 2.08 -17.46
N ARG A 188 12.23 2.93 -17.91
CA ARG A 188 13.65 2.57 -18.02
C ARG A 188 14.23 2.28 -16.63
N LYS A 189 14.75 1.08 -16.45
CA LYS A 189 15.36 0.66 -15.19
C LYS A 189 16.72 1.31 -14.97
N ASN A 190 17.04 1.60 -13.73
CA ASN A 190 18.32 2.14 -13.28
C ASN A 190 18.70 1.53 -11.90
N PRO A 191 19.92 1.75 -11.38
CA PRO A 191 20.37 1.16 -10.11
C PRO A 191 19.56 1.55 -8.87
N LEU A 192 18.66 2.54 -8.95
CA LEU A 192 17.80 2.97 -7.85
C LEU A 192 16.57 2.07 -7.65
N TYR A 193 16.33 1.13 -8.60
CA TYR A 193 15.23 0.20 -8.49
C TYR A 193 15.51 -0.87 -7.44
N SER A 194 14.52 -1.12 -6.61
CA SER A 194 14.53 -2.20 -5.62
C SER A 194 13.68 -3.37 -6.08
N SER A 195 14.00 -4.57 -5.61
CA SER A 195 13.12 -5.72 -5.82
C SER A 195 11.90 -5.68 -4.89
N PRO A 196 10.75 -6.24 -5.30
CA PRO A 196 9.58 -6.39 -4.45
C PRO A 196 9.89 -7.15 -3.14
N GLY A 197 10.78 -8.14 -3.19
CA GLY A 197 11.18 -8.90 -2.01
C GLY A 197 11.96 -8.08 -0.98
N ARG A 198 12.75 -7.10 -1.40
CA ARG A 198 13.39 -6.17 -0.47
C ARG A 198 12.35 -5.31 0.25
N VAL A 199 11.43 -4.72 -0.52
CA VAL A 199 10.34 -3.91 0.04
C VAL A 199 9.52 -4.73 1.03
N ALA A 200 9.16 -5.97 0.68
CA ALA A 200 8.39 -6.86 1.55
C ALA A 200 9.10 -7.15 2.88
N ARG A 201 10.41 -7.42 2.85
CA ARG A 201 11.19 -7.60 4.09
C ARG A 201 11.20 -6.35 4.97
N ASP A 202 11.30 -5.17 4.35
CA ASP A 202 11.27 -3.91 5.09
C ASP A 202 9.88 -3.64 5.69
N VAL A 203 8.80 -3.99 4.96
CA VAL A 203 7.41 -3.92 5.45
C VAL A 203 7.22 -4.82 6.68
N VAL A 204 7.54 -6.11 6.57
CA VAL A 204 7.35 -7.07 7.67
C VAL A 204 8.19 -6.68 8.89
N ARG A 205 9.46 -6.29 8.68
CA ARG A 205 10.33 -5.78 9.75
C ARG A 205 9.79 -4.51 10.41
N ALA A 206 9.11 -3.65 9.64
CA ALA A 206 8.49 -2.45 10.18
C ALA A 206 7.32 -2.77 11.11
N VAL A 207 6.49 -3.73 10.74
CA VAL A 207 5.40 -4.25 11.58
C VAL A 207 5.96 -4.85 12.86
N ASP A 208 6.98 -5.73 12.74
CA ASP A 208 7.60 -6.40 13.89
C ASP A 208 8.20 -5.38 14.88
N ARG A 209 8.80 -4.29 14.37
CA ARG A 209 9.46 -3.25 15.18
C ARG A 209 8.57 -2.09 15.59
N GLY A 210 7.29 -2.12 15.25
CA GLY A 210 6.35 -1.03 15.58
C GLY A 210 6.74 0.32 14.96
N ARG A 211 7.25 0.32 13.71
CA ARG A 211 7.62 1.56 13.02
C ARG A 211 6.39 2.25 12.45
N ASP A 212 6.35 3.57 12.54
CA ASP A 212 5.24 4.39 12.05
C ASP A 212 5.34 4.70 10.54
N VAL A 213 6.54 5.10 10.10
CA VAL A 213 6.81 5.48 8.71
C VAL A 213 8.09 4.82 8.24
N VAL A 214 8.03 4.14 7.10
CA VAL A 214 9.14 3.39 6.53
C VAL A 214 9.38 3.80 5.10
N TYR A 215 10.59 4.30 4.83
CA TYR A 215 11.10 4.47 3.47
C TYR A 215 11.84 3.20 3.06
N THR A 216 11.56 2.69 1.88
CA THR A 216 12.20 1.47 1.40
C THR A 216 12.70 1.62 -0.04
N PRO A 217 14.01 1.50 -0.25
CA PRO A 217 15.09 1.47 0.74
C PRO A 217 15.17 2.73 1.62
N TRP A 218 15.80 2.60 2.80
CA TRP A 218 15.83 3.65 3.83
C TRP A 218 16.44 4.99 3.37
N TRP A 219 17.39 4.96 2.44
CA TRP A 219 18.07 6.15 1.92
C TRP A 219 17.15 7.09 1.15
N TRP A 220 15.99 6.63 0.65
CA TRP A 220 14.97 7.51 0.09
C TRP A 220 14.53 8.59 1.07
N ARG A 221 14.57 8.31 2.36
CA ARG A 221 14.27 9.33 3.39
C ARG A 221 15.20 10.54 3.29
N LEU A 222 16.49 10.30 3.07
CA LEU A 222 17.48 11.37 2.93
C LEU A 222 17.30 12.12 1.61
N VAL A 223 17.08 11.40 0.52
CA VAL A 223 16.83 11.99 -0.81
C VAL A 223 15.59 12.89 -0.76
N LEU A 224 14.46 12.40 -0.23
CA LEU A 224 13.24 13.19 -0.16
C LEU A 224 13.35 14.34 0.87
N PHE A 225 14.11 14.17 1.94
CA PHE A 225 14.41 15.27 2.83
C PHE A 225 15.13 16.42 2.08
N ALA A 226 16.18 16.12 1.32
CA ALA A 226 16.88 17.11 0.50
C ALA A 226 15.95 17.74 -0.57
N VAL A 227 15.16 16.92 -1.28
CA VAL A 227 14.21 17.39 -2.29
C VAL A 227 13.18 18.35 -1.69
N ARG A 228 12.69 18.08 -0.47
CA ARG A 228 11.70 18.95 0.23
C ARG A 228 12.28 20.29 0.64
N LEU A 229 13.58 20.36 0.90
CA LEU A 229 14.27 21.60 1.26
C LEU A 229 14.54 22.53 0.07
N LEU A 230 14.44 22.02 -1.17
CA LEU A 230 14.65 22.85 -2.37
C LEU A 230 13.58 23.95 -2.43
N PRO A 231 13.98 25.24 -2.53
CA PRO A 231 13.04 26.32 -2.75
C PRO A 231 12.23 26.12 -4.04
N GLU A 232 10.98 26.53 -4.06
CA GLU A 232 10.09 26.35 -5.22
C GLU A 232 10.64 27.00 -6.50
N ARG A 233 11.35 28.14 -6.36
CA ARG A 233 12.02 28.81 -7.48
C ARG A 233 13.06 27.94 -8.19
N VAL A 234 13.70 27.01 -7.47
CA VAL A 234 14.66 26.06 -8.00
C VAL A 234 13.94 24.81 -8.51
N PHE A 235 13.06 24.25 -7.66
CA PHE A 235 12.40 22.97 -7.91
C PHE A 235 11.57 22.98 -9.21
N LYS A 236 10.80 24.03 -9.48
CA LYS A 236 9.99 24.14 -10.71
C LYS A 236 10.78 24.14 -12.03
N ARG A 237 12.11 24.31 -11.95
CA ARG A 237 13.01 24.26 -13.14
C ARG A 237 13.62 22.88 -13.35
N LEU A 238 13.39 21.96 -12.42
CA LEU A 238 13.93 20.60 -12.50
C LEU A 238 12.92 19.70 -13.24
N SER A 239 13.42 18.93 -14.20
CA SER A 239 12.64 17.92 -14.93
C SER A 239 12.64 16.59 -14.13
N LEU A 240 11.88 16.54 -13.03
CA LEU A 240 11.83 15.39 -12.12
C LEU A 240 10.54 14.60 -12.27
#